data_e49e5b2671c4d45995cde97a054d7116
#
_entry.id   e49e5b2671c4d45995cde97a054d7116
#
_cell.length_a   1.000
_cell.length_b   1.000
_cell.length_c   1.000
_cell.angle_alpha   90.00
_cell.angle_beta   90.00
_cell.angle_gamma   90.00
#
_symmetry.space_group_name_H-M   'P 1'
#
loop_
_entity.id
_entity.type
_entity.pdbx_description
1 polymer ?
#
loop_
_entity_poly.entity_id
_entity_poly.type
_entity_poly.pdbx_seq_one_letter_code
_entity_poly.pdbx_strand_id
1 'polypeptide(L)'
;MVDLVPTQEAVFKILSDSKAYRNGHFVNQNGKHTSHHFQIPIAFHYYDNARILAVGLSRKFRMNRKISSKLPEVSMISPSAGVIPVAFSIREALNAEQVYWAENENGGRKFPDYVKERELNPCIIVDDIVRSGSTMKETFRMVKEAGLKIIGCG
;
A
#
# COMPACT_ATOMS: atom_id res chain seq x y z
N MET A 1 -16.78 21.85 -8.35
CA MET A 1 -16.57 20.38 -8.34
C MET A 1 -15.31 20.14 -7.55
N VAL A 2 -15.41 19.55 -6.38
CA VAL A 2 -14.21 19.23 -5.59
C VAL A 2 -13.48 18.14 -6.33
N ASP A 3 -12.24 18.39 -6.73
CA ASP A 3 -11.39 17.41 -7.39
C ASP A 3 -11.10 16.31 -6.34
N LEU A 4 -11.76 15.18 -6.53
CA LEU A 4 -11.82 14.12 -5.53
C LEU A 4 -10.57 13.20 -5.57
N VAL A 5 -9.69 13.44 -6.54
CA VAL A 5 -8.34 12.86 -6.59
C VAL A 5 -7.36 14.00 -6.33
N PRO A 6 -6.53 13.93 -5.30
CA PRO A 6 -5.58 15.00 -5.02
C PRO A 6 -4.61 15.17 -6.18
N THR A 7 -4.26 16.40 -6.49
CA THR A 7 -3.22 16.71 -7.47
C THR A 7 -1.85 16.25 -6.96
N GLN A 8 -0.88 16.10 -7.87
CA GLN A 8 0.49 15.78 -7.47
C GLN A 8 1.07 16.82 -6.50
N GLU A 9 0.76 18.09 -6.71
CA GLU A 9 1.18 19.20 -5.83
C GLU A 9 0.58 19.04 -4.43
N ALA A 10 -0.72 18.72 -4.33
CA ALA A 10 -1.38 18.50 -3.07
C ALA A 10 -0.78 17.30 -2.32
N VAL A 11 -0.49 16.20 -3.02
CA VAL A 11 0.19 15.02 -2.44
C VAL A 11 1.58 15.40 -1.98
N PHE A 12 2.36 16.09 -2.81
CA PHE A 12 3.71 16.52 -2.45
C PHE A 12 3.73 17.45 -1.24
N LYS A 13 2.77 18.36 -1.16
CA LYS A 13 2.60 19.24 0.02
C LYS A 13 2.32 18.43 1.29
N ILE A 14 1.41 17.47 1.23
CA ILE A 14 1.12 16.56 2.36
C ILE A 14 2.38 15.84 2.82
N LEU A 15 3.16 15.28 1.90
CA LEU A 15 4.37 14.55 2.22
C LEU A 15 5.46 15.45 2.80
N SER A 16 5.58 16.67 2.31
CA SER A 16 6.57 17.66 2.79
C SER A 16 6.21 18.19 4.19
N ASP A 17 4.96 18.61 4.38
CA ASP A 17 4.48 19.17 5.64
C ASP A 17 4.53 18.15 6.78
N SER A 18 4.21 16.89 6.50
CA SER A 18 4.28 15.79 7.46
C SER A 18 5.70 15.27 7.70
N LYS A 19 6.70 15.74 6.96
CA LYS A 19 8.08 15.20 6.95
C LYS A 19 8.19 13.75 6.44
N ALA A 20 7.16 13.22 5.80
CA ALA A 20 7.20 11.96 5.09
C ALA A 20 8.12 12.01 3.86
N TYR A 21 8.29 13.19 3.29
CA TYR A 21 9.34 13.52 2.33
C TYR A 21 10.34 14.49 2.91
N ARG A 22 11.64 14.22 2.71
CA ARG A 22 12.74 15.10 3.11
C ARG A 22 13.77 15.21 2.00
N ASN A 23 14.25 16.43 1.79
CA ASN A 23 15.41 16.69 0.93
C ASN A 23 16.64 16.87 1.79
N GLY A 24 17.80 16.34 1.36
CA GLY A 24 19.06 16.41 2.10
C GLY A 24 20.06 15.38 1.56
N HIS A 25 21.03 15.00 2.36
CA HIS A 25 21.96 13.94 2.04
C HIS A 25 21.65 12.70 2.87
N PHE A 26 21.25 11.63 2.22
CA PHE A 26 20.87 10.37 2.86
C PHE A 26 21.65 9.21 2.26
N VAL A 27 21.90 8.20 3.09
CA VAL A 27 22.54 6.95 2.64
C VAL A 27 21.50 5.83 2.81
N ASN A 28 21.17 5.15 1.72
CA ASN A 28 20.24 4.02 1.74
C ASN A 28 20.91 2.77 2.35
N GLN A 29 20.12 1.78 2.74
CA GLN A 29 20.61 0.51 3.30
C GLN A 29 21.61 -0.23 2.39
N ASN A 30 21.56 -0.01 1.09
CA ASN A 30 22.50 -0.56 0.11
C ASN A 30 23.77 0.31 -0.09
N GLY A 31 23.99 1.32 0.77
CA GLY A 31 25.14 2.22 0.72
C GLY A 31 25.06 3.32 -0.36
N LYS A 32 24.00 3.36 -1.17
CA LYS A 32 23.84 4.41 -2.18
C LYS A 32 23.39 5.73 -1.57
N HIS A 33 23.97 6.82 -2.03
CA HIS A 33 23.62 8.18 -1.65
C HIS A 33 22.42 8.68 -2.43
N THR A 34 21.56 9.45 -1.79
CA THR A 34 20.39 10.09 -2.41
C THR A 34 20.12 11.44 -1.75
N SER A 35 19.59 12.38 -2.53
CA SER A 35 19.10 13.67 -2.03
C SER A 35 17.66 13.61 -1.54
N HIS A 36 16.95 12.52 -1.77
CA HIS A 36 15.53 12.36 -1.44
C HIS A 36 15.33 11.20 -0.49
N HIS A 37 14.54 11.42 0.55
CA HIS A 37 14.17 10.40 1.52
C HIS A 37 12.65 10.40 1.71
N PHE A 38 12.06 9.21 1.59
CA PHE A 38 10.63 9.00 1.74
C PHE A 38 10.35 8.01 2.88
N GLN A 39 9.44 8.40 3.77
CA GLN A 39 8.85 7.57 4.81
C GLN A 39 7.33 7.80 4.80
N ILE A 40 6.68 7.27 3.79
CA ILE A 40 5.26 7.51 3.51
C ILE A 40 4.35 7.22 4.71
N PRO A 41 4.55 6.15 5.52
CA PRO A 41 3.70 5.89 6.68
C PRO A 41 3.61 7.06 7.67
N ILE A 42 4.60 7.96 7.73
CA ILE A 42 4.55 9.16 8.59
C ILE A 42 3.36 10.07 8.20
N ALA A 43 3.06 10.21 6.91
CA ALA A 43 1.90 10.99 6.47
C ALA A 43 0.59 10.38 6.97
N PHE A 44 0.54 9.06 7.11
CA PHE A 44 -0.64 8.32 7.58
C PHE A 44 -0.84 8.36 9.11
N HIS A 45 0.09 8.94 9.88
CA HIS A 45 -0.14 9.23 11.30
C HIS A 45 -1.16 10.37 11.50
N TYR A 46 -1.41 11.18 10.48
CA TYR A 46 -2.35 12.30 10.53
C TYR A 46 -3.64 11.92 9.82
N TYR A 47 -4.75 11.99 10.55
CA TYR A 47 -6.06 11.57 10.06
C TYR A 47 -6.44 12.17 8.70
N ASP A 48 -6.33 13.52 8.56
CA ASP A 48 -6.71 14.18 7.32
C ASP A 48 -5.81 13.79 6.15
N ASN A 49 -4.51 13.66 6.37
CA ASN A 49 -3.56 13.23 5.34
C ASN A 49 -3.88 11.80 4.89
N ALA A 50 -4.05 10.88 5.85
CA ALA A 50 -4.40 9.49 5.57
C ALA A 50 -5.68 9.40 4.73
N ARG A 51 -6.72 10.16 5.12
CA ARG A 51 -8.00 10.22 4.42
C ARG A 51 -7.84 10.72 2.98
N ILE A 52 -7.14 11.83 2.77
CA ILE A 52 -6.95 12.42 1.43
C ILE A 52 -6.19 11.46 0.52
N LEU A 53 -5.07 10.91 1.00
CA LEU A 53 -4.25 9.98 0.22
C LEU A 53 -4.99 8.67 -0.09
N ALA A 54 -5.67 8.10 0.91
CA ALA A 54 -6.43 6.87 0.74
C ALA A 54 -7.62 7.03 -0.21
N VAL A 55 -8.38 8.13 -0.10
CA VAL A 55 -9.49 8.44 -1.02
C VAL A 55 -8.96 8.61 -2.44
N GLY A 56 -7.84 9.32 -2.62
CA GLY A 56 -7.20 9.50 -3.92
C GLY A 56 -6.85 8.17 -4.58
N LEU A 57 -6.19 7.27 -3.86
CA LEU A 57 -5.81 5.95 -4.39
C LEU A 57 -7.04 5.04 -4.59
N SER A 58 -8.01 5.05 -3.67
CA SER A 58 -9.23 4.24 -3.79
C SER A 58 -10.00 4.58 -5.07
N ARG A 59 -10.02 5.83 -5.48
CA ARG A 59 -10.64 6.25 -6.73
C ARG A 59 -9.94 5.73 -7.96
N LYS A 60 -8.61 5.71 -7.96
CA LYS A 60 -7.84 5.08 -9.04
C LYS A 60 -8.17 3.59 -9.15
N PHE A 61 -8.28 2.88 -8.03
CA PHE A 61 -8.71 1.48 -8.03
C PHE A 61 -10.13 1.30 -8.57
N ARG A 62 -11.08 2.15 -8.17
CA ARG A 62 -12.48 2.09 -8.63
C ARG A 62 -12.65 2.34 -10.13
N MET A 63 -11.72 3.05 -10.78
CA MET A 63 -11.72 3.23 -12.24
C MET A 63 -11.45 1.92 -12.98
N ASN A 64 -10.86 0.93 -12.33
CA ASN A 64 -10.65 -0.39 -12.91
C ASN A 64 -11.87 -1.28 -12.68
N ARG A 65 -12.56 -1.65 -13.78
CA ARG A 65 -13.77 -2.48 -13.73
C ARG A 65 -13.56 -3.83 -13.04
N LYS A 66 -12.36 -4.44 -13.19
CA LYS A 66 -12.05 -5.72 -12.53
C LYS A 66 -12.04 -5.61 -11.01
N ILE A 67 -11.72 -4.43 -10.49
CA ILE A 67 -11.71 -4.15 -9.06
C ILE A 67 -13.09 -3.70 -8.60
N SER A 68 -13.66 -2.69 -9.25
CA SER A 68 -14.94 -2.10 -8.82
C SER A 68 -16.10 -3.10 -8.84
N SER A 69 -16.10 -4.07 -9.76
CA SER A 69 -17.11 -5.13 -9.83
C SER A 69 -16.99 -6.20 -8.73
N LYS A 70 -15.91 -6.19 -7.95
CA LYS A 70 -15.65 -7.17 -6.88
C LYS A 70 -15.82 -6.58 -5.48
N LEU A 71 -15.96 -5.26 -5.38
CA LEU A 71 -16.19 -4.61 -4.10
C LEU A 71 -17.57 -4.98 -3.53
N PRO A 72 -17.69 -5.17 -2.22
CA PRO A 72 -16.65 -5.09 -1.19
C PRO A 72 -15.78 -6.35 -1.03
N GLU A 73 -16.08 -7.44 -1.71
CA GLU A 73 -15.44 -8.76 -1.60
C GLU A 73 -14.01 -8.76 -2.13
N VAL A 74 -13.16 -7.92 -1.56
CA VAL A 74 -11.75 -7.74 -1.90
C VAL A 74 -10.90 -7.75 -0.64
N SER A 75 -9.74 -8.43 -0.70
CA SER A 75 -8.73 -8.41 0.36
C SER A 75 -7.58 -7.46 -0.02
N MET A 76 -7.21 -6.58 0.89
CA MET A 76 -6.01 -5.76 0.76
C MET A 76 -4.82 -6.52 1.33
N ILE A 77 -3.72 -6.57 0.59
CA ILE A 77 -2.49 -7.23 1.03
C ILE A 77 -1.39 -6.19 1.22
N SER A 78 -0.92 -6.06 2.46
CA SER A 78 0.25 -5.26 2.80
C SER A 78 1.51 -6.11 2.74
N PRO A 79 2.59 -5.67 2.07
CA PRO A 79 3.83 -6.44 1.94
C PRO A 79 4.64 -6.51 3.23
N SER A 80 4.31 -5.71 4.24
CA SER A 80 5.02 -5.67 5.52
C SER A 80 4.19 -5.00 6.62
N ALA A 81 4.59 -5.19 7.87
CA ALA A 81 3.96 -4.53 9.01
C ALA A 81 4.04 -3.00 8.94
N GLY A 82 5.11 -2.43 8.36
CA GLY A 82 5.27 -0.98 8.21
C GLY A 82 4.24 -0.31 7.30
N VAL A 83 3.61 -1.07 6.41
CA VAL A 83 2.61 -0.57 5.45
C VAL A 83 1.17 -0.81 5.93
N ILE A 84 0.97 -1.46 7.08
CA ILE A 84 -0.37 -1.73 7.64
C ILE A 84 -1.24 -0.47 7.74
N PRO A 85 -0.78 0.68 8.25
CA PRO A 85 -1.60 1.89 8.33
C PRO A 85 -2.12 2.35 6.97
N VAL A 86 -1.29 2.24 5.92
CA VAL A 86 -1.65 2.58 4.55
C VAL A 86 -2.74 1.63 4.04
N ALA A 87 -2.54 0.32 4.21
CA ALA A 87 -3.48 -0.71 3.76
C ALA A 87 -4.86 -0.56 4.43
N PHE A 88 -4.91 -0.29 5.75
CA PHE A 88 -6.17 -0.06 6.47
C PHE A 88 -6.89 1.20 6.00
N SER A 89 -6.17 2.30 5.80
CA SER A 89 -6.76 3.56 5.32
C SER A 89 -7.35 3.39 3.91
N ILE A 90 -6.66 2.69 3.03
CA ILE A 90 -7.15 2.44 1.67
C ILE A 90 -8.31 1.44 1.68
N ARG A 91 -8.26 0.40 2.51
CA ARG A 91 -9.35 -0.54 2.73
C ARG A 91 -10.64 0.18 3.10
N GLU A 92 -10.58 1.09 4.06
CA GLU A 92 -11.71 1.90 4.49
C GLU A 92 -12.27 2.76 3.35
N ALA A 93 -11.41 3.54 2.67
CA ALA A 93 -11.80 4.40 1.56
C ALA A 93 -12.34 3.61 0.35
N LEU A 94 -11.82 2.42 0.11
CA LEU A 94 -12.23 1.54 -0.98
C LEU A 94 -13.50 0.73 -0.64
N ASN A 95 -13.84 0.62 0.64
CA ASN A 95 -14.85 -0.30 1.16
C ASN A 95 -14.50 -1.76 0.82
N ALA A 96 -13.23 -2.14 1.02
CA ALA A 96 -12.81 -3.51 0.89
C ALA A 96 -13.02 -4.26 2.21
N GLU A 97 -13.27 -5.57 2.13
CA GLU A 97 -13.72 -6.34 3.29
C GLU A 97 -12.59 -6.68 4.26
N GLN A 98 -11.42 -7.04 3.73
CA GLN A 98 -10.35 -7.65 4.51
C GLN A 98 -9.01 -6.94 4.32
N VAL A 99 -8.13 -7.02 5.32
CA VAL A 99 -6.72 -6.63 5.23
C VAL A 99 -5.87 -7.75 5.81
N TYR A 100 -4.83 -8.13 5.07
CA TYR A 100 -3.80 -9.05 5.52
C TYR A 100 -2.43 -8.45 5.25
N TRP A 101 -1.44 -8.89 5.99
CA TRP A 101 -0.06 -8.44 5.80
C TRP A 101 0.92 -9.59 5.85
N ALA A 102 2.04 -9.42 5.17
CA ALA A 102 3.14 -10.34 5.23
C ALA A 102 3.99 -10.07 6.46
N GLU A 103 4.53 -11.14 7.02
CA GLU A 103 5.54 -11.10 8.07
C GLU A 103 6.90 -11.46 7.50
N ASN A 104 7.96 -10.89 8.09
CA ASN A 104 9.32 -11.27 7.75
C ASN A 104 9.74 -12.46 8.59
N GLU A 105 10.11 -13.54 7.93
CA GLU A 105 10.65 -14.71 8.57
C GLU A 105 11.84 -15.27 7.79
N ASN A 106 12.95 -15.47 8.48
CA ASN A 106 14.19 -16.02 7.90
C ASN A 106 14.66 -15.32 6.61
N GLY A 107 14.49 -13.99 6.54
CA GLY A 107 14.90 -13.17 5.38
C GLY A 107 13.96 -13.18 4.19
N GLY A 108 12.79 -13.82 4.30
CA GLY A 108 11.72 -13.79 3.30
C GLY A 108 10.40 -13.29 3.87
N ARG A 109 9.42 -13.06 2.98
CA ARG A 109 8.06 -12.72 3.34
C ARG A 109 7.18 -13.94 3.28
N LYS A 110 6.35 -14.11 4.29
CA LYS A 110 5.28 -15.11 4.28
C LYS A 110 4.00 -14.59 4.92
N PHE A 111 2.89 -15.23 4.60
CA PHE A 111 1.68 -15.06 5.38
C PHE A 111 1.77 -15.84 6.68
N PRO A 112 1.20 -15.28 7.78
CA PRO A 112 0.93 -16.05 8.97
C PRO A 112 0.08 -17.30 8.64
N ASP A 113 0.29 -18.38 9.37
CA ASP A 113 -0.36 -19.67 9.06
C ASP A 113 -1.89 -19.59 9.08
N TYR A 114 -2.47 -18.76 9.96
CA TYR A 114 -3.91 -18.55 10.02
C TYR A 114 -4.53 -17.97 8.73
N VAL A 115 -3.72 -17.32 7.87
CA VAL A 115 -4.19 -16.80 6.59
C VAL A 115 -4.44 -17.92 5.59
N LYS A 116 -3.64 -18.99 5.65
CA LYS A 116 -3.76 -20.15 4.75
C LYS A 116 -5.01 -20.98 5.01
N GLU A 117 -5.58 -20.89 6.21
CA GLU A 117 -6.77 -21.63 6.64
C GLU A 117 -8.09 -20.95 6.21
N ARG A 118 -8.01 -19.81 5.58
CA ARG A 118 -9.18 -19.00 5.20
C ARG A 118 -9.31 -18.89 3.68
N GLU A 119 -10.54 -18.93 3.20
CA GLU A 119 -10.84 -18.45 1.85
C GLU A 119 -10.69 -16.93 1.82
N LEU A 120 -9.69 -16.46 1.11
CA LEU A 120 -9.50 -15.04 0.90
C LEU A 120 -10.17 -14.61 -0.39
N ASN A 121 -10.78 -13.44 -0.34
CA ASN A 121 -11.30 -12.75 -1.51
C ASN A 121 -10.18 -12.41 -2.51
N PRO A 122 -10.51 -12.10 -3.79
CA PRO A 122 -9.52 -11.57 -4.72
C PRO A 122 -8.73 -10.41 -4.10
N CYS A 123 -7.43 -10.37 -4.36
CA CYS A 123 -6.50 -9.51 -3.63
C CYS A 123 -6.04 -8.30 -4.43
N ILE A 124 -5.88 -7.17 -3.73
CA ILE A 124 -5.12 -6.00 -4.16
C ILE A 124 -3.90 -5.88 -3.28
N ILE A 125 -2.71 -5.83 -3.88
CA ILE A 125 -1.46 -5.58 -3.15
C ILE A 125 -1.26 -4.07 -3.07
N VAL A 126 -1.03 -3.55 -1.87
CA VAL A 126 -0.81 -2.12 -1.62
C VAL A 126 0.52 -1.92 -0.91
N ASP A 127 1.38 -1.08 -1.49
CA ASP A 127 2.65 -0.68 -0.87
C ASP A 127 2.62 0.84 -0.64
N ASP A 128 3.52 1.34 0.21
CA ASP A 128 3.66 2.77 0.49
C ASP A 128 4.56 3.47 -0.54
N ILE A 129 5.56 2.77 -1.05
CA ILE A 129 6.49 3.26 -2.06
C ILE A 129 7.07 2.12 -2.90
N VAL A 130 7.04 2.29 -4.21
CA VAL A 130 7.69 1.36 -5.14
C VAL A 130 8.95 2.01 -5.72
N ARG A 131 10.13 1.44 -5.42
CA ARG A 131 11.42 1.87 -5.97
C ARG A 131 11.88 0.92 -7.08
N SER A 132 12.49 -0.21 -6.70
CA SER A 132 12.96 -1.24 -7.64
C SER A 132 11.88 -2.24 -8.03
N GLY A 133 10.79 -2.29 -7.28
CA GLY A 133 9.74 -3.28 -7.43
C GLY A 133 10.07 -4.66 -6.83
N SER A 134 11.21 -4.81 -6.14
CA SER A 134 11.60 -6.11 -5.54
C SER A 134 10.59 -6.57 -4.49
N THR A 135 10.20 -5.69 -3.57
CA THR A 135 9.15 -5.95 -2.56
C THR A 135 7.85 -6.41 -3.22
N MET A 136 7.42 -5.68 -4.24
CA MET A 136 6.19 -5.99 -4.98
C MET A 136 6.28 -7.37 -5.64
N LYS A 137 7.40 -7.69 -6.32
CA LYS A 137 7.61 -9.01 -6.96
C LYS A 137 7.60 -10.15 -5.97
N GLU A 138 8.24 -9.98 -4.82
CA GLU A 138 8.26 -10.98 -3.75
C GLU A 138 6.86 -11.20 -3.18
N THR A 139 6.11 -10.10 -2.94
CA THR A 139 4.72 -10.17 -2.46
C THR A 139 3.81 -10.84 -3.48
N PHE A 140 3.96 -10.54 -4.77
CA PHE A 140 3.23 -11.23 -5.84
C PHE A 140 3.47 -12.74 -5.82
N ARG A 141 4.73 -13.18 -5.64
CA ARG A 141 5.07 -14.59 -5.56
C ARG A 141 4.39 -15.24 -4.36
N MET A 142 4.53 -14.64 -3.18
CA MET A 142 3.92 -15.10 -1.94
C MET A 142 2.39 -15.27 -2.06
N VAL A 143 1.71 -14.27 -2.64
CA VAL A 143 0.26 -14.28 -2.81
C VAL A 143 -0.16 -15.40 -3.79
N LYS A 144 0.59 -15.61 -4.88
CA LYS A 144 0.34 -16.69 -5.83
C LYS A 144 0.58 -18.07 -5.25
N GLU A 145 1.66 -18.24 -4.48
CA GLU A 145 1.97 -19.50 -3.78
C GLU A 145 0.90 -19.86 -2.75
N ALA A 146 0.25 -18.86 -2.16
CA ALA A 146 -0.93 -19.05 -1.31
C ALA A 146 -2.23 -19.36 -2.09
N GLY A 147 -2.18 -19.47 -3.42
CA GLY A 147 -3.35 -19.77 -4.26
C GLY A 147 -4.32 -18.61 -4.46
N LEU A 148 -3.93 -17.38 -4.11
CA LEU A 148 -4.81 -16.22 -4.13
C LEU A 148 -4.80 -15.52 -5.49
N LYS A 149 -5.95 -14.97 -5.87
CA LYS A 149 -6.12 -14.24 -7.13
C LYS A 149 -5.82 -12.75 -6.95
N ILE A 150 -4.75 -12.28 -7.60
CA ILE A 150 -4.40 -10.85 -7.62
C ILE A 150 -5.21 -10.16 -8.73
N ILE A 151 -5.93 -9.10 -8.38
CA ILE A 151 -6.73 -8.29 -9.31
C ILE A 151 -6.21 -6.86 -9.48
N GLY A 152 -5.26 -6.43 -8.66
CA GLY A 152 -4.61 -5.13 -8.76
C GLY A 152 -3.44 -4.97 -7.82
N CYS A 153 -2.70 -3.87 -8.02
CA CYS A 153 -1.64 -3.41 -7.12
C CYS A 153 -1.52 -1.88 -7.21
N GLY A 154 -1.05 -1.25 -6.14
CA GLY A 154 -0.84 0.20 -6.07
C GLY A 154 -0.05 0.64 -4.86
#